data_93b083cf72e751e8bcef5ed921ba108f
#
_entry.id   93b083cf72e751e8bcef5ed921ba108f
#
_cell.length_a   1.000
_cell.length_b   1.000
_cell.length_c   1.000
_cell.angle_alpha   90.00
_cell.angle_beta   90.00
_cell.angle_gamma   90.00
#
_symmetry.space_group_name_H-M   'P 1'
#
loop_
_entity.id
_entity.type
_entity.pdbx_description
1 polymer ?
#
loop_
_entity_poly.entity_id
_entity_poly.type
_entity_poly.pdbx_seq_one_letter_code
_entity_poly.pdbx_strand_id
1 'polypeptide(L)'
;LALSAMANASPNFLLILADDCTYNDLPLYGGQNAKTPHIDRLASEGLTFNRAYLTSSMCQPCRAELYSGLYPVSNGCSWNHSGCRPGITGMPQALGKLGYRVGLAGKRHIRPEKVFPFAKIDGFDQSCVRSPTQPHELGPIREFMKGKGDQPFCLVVALTEPHVPWVMGDASKYPPKKLKLPPNIADTP
;
A
#
# COMPACT_ATOMS: atom_id res chain seq x y z
N LEU A 1 -0.91 10.40 -46.64
CA LEU A 1 -1.49 10.65 -45.30
C LEU A 1 -0.86 9.63 -44.34
N ALA A 2 0.20 10.05 -43.65
CA ALA A 2 0.79 9.26 -42.58
C ALA A 2 -0.13 9.39 -41.36
N LEU A 3 -0.88 8.32 -40.99
CA LEU A 3 -1.45 8.17 -39.68
C LEU A 3 -0.27 8.03 -38.71
N SER A 4 0.09 9.11 -38.03
CA SER A 4 0.90 9.01 -36.81
C SER A 4 0.07 8.25 -35.80
N ALA A 5 0.38 6.96 -35.61
CA ALA A 5 -0.10 6.22 -34.46
C ALA A 5 0.36 7.01 -33.22
N MET A 6 -0.56 7.66 -32.53
CA MET A 6 -0.31 8.14 -31.18
C MET A 6 0.03 6.88 -30.39
N ALA A 7 1.31 6.68 -30.13
CA ALA A 7 1.74 5.66 -29.18
C ALA A 7 1.07 6.03 -27.85
N ASN A 8 0.01 5.32 -27.49
CA ASN A 8 -0.56 5.44 -26.17
C ASN A 8 0.54 5.07 -25.17
N ALA A 9 1.12 6.10 -24.55
CA ALA A 9 2.12 5.87 -23.51
C ALA A 9 1.48 5.02 -22.41
N SER A 10 2.13 3.93 -22.07
CA SER A 10 1.62 3.04 -20.99
C SER A 10 1.50 3.85 -19.69
N PRO A 11 0.35 3.77 -18.98
CA PRO A 11 0.15 4.56 -17.77
C PRO A 11 1.11 4.13 -16.66
N ASN A 12 1.52 5.08 -15.84
CA ASN A 12 2.22 4.77 -14.60
C ASN A 12 1.24 4.37 -13.50
N PHE A 13 1.67 3.49 -12.60
CA PHE A 13 0.89 3.08 -11.44
C PHE A 13 1.58 3.49 -10.14
N LEU A 14 0.84 4.15 -9.28
CA LEU A 14 1.24 4.42 -7.89
C LEU A 14 0.20 3.79 -6.97
N LEU A 15 0.63 2.78 -6.21
CA LEU A 15 -0.19 2.08 -5.23
C LEU A 15 0.28 2.46 -3.84
N ILE A 16 -0.57 3.14 -3.07
CA ILE A 16 -0.28 3.53 -1.69
C ILE A 16 -1.09 2.63 -0.75
N LEU A 17 -0.41 1.95 0.16
CA LEU A 17 -1.01 1.03 1.12
C LEU A 17 -0.82 1.57 2.54
N ALA A 18 -1.90 1.76 3.27
CA ALA A 18 -1.90 1.93 4.72
C ALA A 18 -1.95 0.55 5.39
N ASP A 19 -1.24 0.39 6.51
CA ASP A 19 -1.15 -0.87 7.24
C ASP A 19 -2.08 -0.86 8.45
N ASP A 20 -2.98 -1.83 8.55
CA ASP A 20 -4.03 -1.91 9.59
C ASP A 20 -4.99 -0.69 9.62
N CYS A 21 -5.23 -0.06 8.47
CA CYS A 21 -6.24 0.98 8.33
C CYS A 21 -7.60 0.35 8.07
N THR A 22 -8.57 0.65 8.92
CA THR A 22 -9.93 0.11 8.75
C THR A 22 -10.81 1.03 7.90
N TYR A 23 -11.92 0.49 7.40
CA TYR A 23 -12.93 1.26 6.67
C TYR A 23 -13.41 2.50 7.45
N ASN A 24 -13.62 2.34 8.76
CA ASN A 24 -14.13 3.41 9.62
C ASN A 24 -13.07 4.44 10.06
N ASP A 25 -11.81 4.27 9.70
CA ASP A 25 -10.78 5.24 10.04
C ASP A 25 -10.81 6.47 9.12
N LEU A 26 -11.31 6.29 7.90
CA LEU A 26 -11.30 7.34 6.87
C LEU A 26 -12.61 8.13 6.85
N PRO A 27 -12.57 9.48 6.85
CA PRO A 27 -13.76 10.33 6.78
C PRO A 27 -14.64 10.05 5.57
N LEU A 28 -14.07 9.75 4.43
CA LEU A 28 -14.82 9.43 3.21
C LEU A 28 -15.73 8.19 3.35
N TYR A 29 -15.46 7.34 4.34
CA TYR A 29 -16.28 6.17 4.69
C TYR A 29 -17.02 6.34 6.04
N GLY A 30 -17.10 7.57 6.55
CA GLY A 30 -17.83 7.90 7.77
C GLY A 30 -16.97 7.96 9.05
N GLY A 31 -15.67 7.81 8.94
CA GLY A 31 -14.74 8.01 10.06
C GLY A 31 -14.81 9.45 10.59
N GLN A 32 -14.81 9.60 11.93
CA GLN A 32 -15.06 10.90 12.56
C GLN A 32 -13.81 11.50 13.24
N ASN A 33 -12.73 10.77 13.32
CA ASN A 33 -11.55 11.18 14.07
C ASN A 33 -10.44 11.74 13.19
N ALA A 34 -10.13 11.07 12.09
CA ALA A 34 -9.05 11.47 11.19
C ALA A 34 -9.41 12.69 10.34
N LYS A 35 -8.39 13.42 9.90
CA LYS A 35 -8.50 14.47 8.88
C LYS A 35 -7.60 14.09 7.71
N THR A 36 -8.20 13.79 6.57
CA THR A 36 -7.50 13.25 5.39
C THR A 36 -7.74 14.07 4.13
N PRO A 37 -7.42 15.39 4.13
CA PRO A 37 -7.82 16.30 3.05
C PRO A 37 -7.27 15.90 1.68
N HIS A 38 -6.10 15.27 1.62
CA HIS A 38 -5.51 14.82 0.37
C HIS A 38 -6.15 13.53 -0.16
N ILE A 39 -6.53 12.61 0.74
CA ILE A 39 -7.28 11.39 0.38
C ILE A 39 -8.69 11.80 -0.06
N ASP A 40 -9.34 12.70 0.68
CA ASP A 40 -10.69 13.18 0.37
C ASP A 40 -10.72 13.88 -1.00
N ARG A 41 -9.69 14.68 -1.33
CA ARG A 41 -9.54 15.28 -2.65
C ARG A 41 -9.38 14.22 -3.74
N LEU A 42 -8.49 13.25 -3.54
CA LEU A 42 -8.29 12.15 -4.50
C LEU A 42 -9.60 11.39 -4.73
N ALA A 43 -10.37 11.13 -3.68
CA ALA A 43 -11.67 10.48 -3.77
C ALA A 43 -12.69 11.30 -4.56
N SER A 44 -12.67 12.63 -4.43
CA SER A 44 -13.58 13.53 -5.16
C SER A 44 -13.24 13.64 -6.65
N GLU A 45 -11.99 13.43 -7.03
CA GLU A 45 -11.48 13.52 -8.41
C GLU A 45 -11.42 12.14 -9.09
N GLY A 46 -11.55 11.06 -8.35
CA GLY A 46 -11.36 9.69 -8.82
C GLY A 46 -12.54 8.77 -8.56
N LEU A 47 -12.27 7.46 -8.59
CA LEU A 47 -13.25 6.42 -8.32
C LEU A 47 -13.09 5.91 -6.88
N THR A 48 -14.18 5.93 -6.11
CA THR A 48 -14.24 5.41 -4.74
C THR A 48 -14.99 4.09 -4.69
N PHE A 49 -14.39 3.08 -4.06
CA PHE A 49 -15.00 1.77 -3.87
C PHE A 49 -15.59 1.66 -2.46
N ASN A 50 -16.92 1.64 -2.36
CA ASN A 50 -17.62 1.52 -1.08
C ASN A 50 -17.65 0.08 -0.54
N ARG A 51 -17.30 -0.90 -1.35
CA ARG A 51 -17.34 -2.33 -1.01
C ARG A 51 -16.10 -3.03 -1.57
N ALA A 52 -14.95 -2.79 -0.96
CA ALA A 52 -13.72 -3.52 -1.22
C ALA A 52 -13.46 -4.48 -0.04
N TYR A 53 -13.24 -5.75 -0.34
CA TYR A 53 -13.09 -6.79 0.66
C TYR A 53 -11.75 -7.49 0.52
N LEU A 54 -11.17 -7.89 1.65
CA LEU A 54 -10.01 -8.77 1.74
C LEU A 54 -10.49 -10.19 2.05
N THR A 55 -9.83 -11.19 1.51
CA THR A 55 -10.07 -12.59 1.89
C THR A 55 -9.39 -12.95 3.20
N SER A 56 -8.34 -12.22 3.56
CA SER A 56 -7.63 -12.36 4.83
C SER A 56 -7.21 -10.99 5.34
N SER A 57 -7.62 -10.65 6.55
CA SER A 57 -7.28 -9.38 7.22
C SER A 57 -5.92 -9.41 7.93
N MET A 58 -5.02 -10.31 7.54
CA MET A 58 -3.64 -10.38 8.05
C MET A 58 -2.67 -9.75 7.04
N CYS A 59 -1.64 -9.07 7.54
CA CYS A 59 -0.67 -8.33 6.73
C CYS A 59 -0.11 -9.14 5.56
N GLN A 60 0.54 -10.28 5.82
CA GLN A 60 1.24 -11.03 4.78
C GLN A 60 0.30 -11.73 3.79
N PRO A 61 -0.77 -12.41 4.20
CA PRO A 61 -1.74 -12.99 3.26
C PRO A 61 -2.39 -11.94 2.36
N CYS A 62 -2.82 -10.80 2.92
CA CYS A 62 -3.39 -9.69 2.15
C CYS A 62 -2.42 -9.17 1.09
N ARG A 63 -1.15 -8.93 1.47
CA ARG A 63 -0.12 -8.47 0.52
C ARG A 63 0.19 -9.52 -0.53
N ALA A 64 0.26 -10.78 -0.15
CA ALA A 64 0.44 -11.88 -1.09
C ALA A 64 -0.71 -12.01 -2.09
N GLU A 65 -1.95 -11.84 -1.65
CA GLU A 65 -3.13 -11.80 -2.50
C GLU A 65 -3.06 -10.62 -3.47
N LEU A 66 -2.81 -9.41 -2.96
CA LEU A 66 -2.72 -8.19 -3.76
C LEU A 66 -1.65 -8.28 -4.85
N TYR A 67 -0.47 -8.80 -4.51
CA TYR A 67 0.67 -8.85 -5.44
C TYR A 67 0.72 -10.10 -6.32
N SER A 68 -0.09 -11.11 -6.05
CA SER A 68 -0.20 -12.30 -6.92
C SER A 68 -1.49 -12.34 -7.72
N GLY A 69 -2.53 -11.60 -7.31
CA GLY A 69 -3.88 -11.71 -7.87
C GLY A 69 -4.57 -13.03 -7.54
N LEU A 70 -4.06 -13.78 -6.55
CA LEU A 70 -4.56 -15.10 -6.18
C LEU A 70 -4.96 -15.14 -4.71
N TYR A 71 -6.07 -15.76 -4.41
CA TYR A 71 -6.51 -15.98 -3.02
C TYR A 71 -5.48 -16.78 -2.21
N PRO A 72 -5.42 -16.59 -0.87
CA PRO A 72 -4.44 -17.26 -0.02
C PRO A 72 -4.41 -18.77 -0.16
N VAL A 73 -5.56 -19.41 -0.32
CA VAL A 73 -5.65 -20.86 -0.55
C VAL A 73 -4.95 -21.28 -1.84
N SER A 74 -5.01 -20.44 -2.87
CA SER A 74 -4.37 -20.71 -4.18
C SER A 74 -2.90 -20.32 -4.18
N ASN A 75 -2.53 -19.19 -3.57
CA ASN A 75 -1.13 -18.75 -3.51
C ASN A 75 -0.31 -19.45 -2.42
N GLY A 76 -0.96 -20.06 -1.42
CA GLY A 76 -0.34 -20.79 -0.32
C GLY A 76 0.03 -19.94 0.90
N CYS A 77 -0.14 -18.62 0.86
CA CYS A 77 0.17 -17.72 1.94
C CYS A 77 -1.08 -17.44 2.80
N SER A 78 -1.41 -18.37 3.72
CA SER A 78 -2.65 -18.32 4.48
C SER A 78 -2.54 -17.67 5.87
N TRP A 79 -1.32 -17.41 6.36
CA TRP A 79 -1.07 -16.74 7.65
C TRP A 79 0.22 -15.92 7.63
N ASN A 80 0.41 -15.06 8.62
CA ASN A 80 1.65 -14.30 8.77
C ASN A 80 2.86 -15.23 8.94
N HIS A 81 3.99 -14.84 8.36
CA HIS A 81 5.24 -15.59 8.32
C HIS A 81 5.19 -16.90 7.49
N SER A 82 4.10 -17.15 6.76
CA SER A 82 4.06 -18.15 5.69
C SER A 82 4.68 -17.60 4.38
N GLY A 83 4.51 -18.25 3.27
CA GLY A 83 5.01 -17.80 1.98
C GLY A 83 4.17 -18.33 0.83
N CYS A 84 4.25 -17.68 -0.30
CA CYS A 84 3.62 -18.19 -1.52
C CYS A 84 4.33 -19.44 -2.03
N ARG A 85 3.57 -20.30 -2.69
CA ARG A 85 4.10 -21.50 -3.36
C ARG A 85 5.10 -21.10 -4.44
N PRO A 86 6.13 -21.91 -4.67
CA PRO A 86 7.01 -21.76 -5.83
C PRO A 86 6.21 -21.81 -7.14
N GLY A 87 6.67 -21.08 -8.15
CA GLY A 87 6.05 -21.09 -9.48
C GLY A 87 4.92 -20.08 -9.68
N ILE A 88 4.47 -19.39 -8.63
CA ILE A 88 3.53 -18.28 -8.76
C ILE A 88 4.21 -17.10 -9.43
N THR A 89 3.52 -16.44 -10.34
CA THR A 89 3.95 -15.19 -10.95
C THR A 89 3.41 -14.03 -10.14
N GLY A 90 4.28 -13.24 -9.53
CA GLY A 90 3.90 -12.03 -8.82
C GLY A 90 3.79 -10.81 -9.74
N MET A 91 3.16 -9.76 -9.24
CA MET A 91 2.98 -8.47 -9.94
C MET A 91 4.30 -7.93 -10.55
N PRO A 92 5.46 -7.95 -9.84
CA PRO A 92 6.70 -7.46 -10.43
C PRO A 92 7.12 -8.22 -11.68
N GLN A 93 6.95 -9.53 -11.69
CA GLN A 93 7.28 -10.35 -12.85
C GLN A 93 6.30 -10.14 -14.01
N ALA A 94 5.00 -10.04 -13.69
CA ALA A 94 3.96 -9.84 -14.70
C ALA A 94 4.13 -8.48 -15.40
N LEU A 95 4.25 -7.39 -14.61
CA LEU A 95 4.43 -6.04 -15.14
C LEU A 95 5.81 -5.86 -15.78
N GLY A 96 6.85 -6.51 -15.25
CA GLY A 96 8.18 -6.50 -15.86
C GLY A 96 8.19 -7.04 -17.29
N LYS A 97 7.40 -8.09 -17.57
CA LYS A 97 7.22 -8.62 -18.95
C LYS A 97 6.54 -7.61 -19.88
N LEU A 98 5.77 -6.69 -19.33
CA LEU A 98 5.14 -5.58 -20.07
C LEU A 98 6.03 -4.33 -20.15
N GLY A 99 7.29 -4.42 -19.75
CA GLY A 99 8.25 -3.34 -19.82
C GLY A 99 8.25 -2.36 -18.64
N TYR A 100 7.46 -2.60 -17.60
CA TYR A 100 7.42 -1.74 -16.41
C TYR A 100 8.64 -1.91 -15.52
N ARG A 101 9.10 -0.81 -14.94
CA ARG A 101 9.93 -0.82 -13.72
C ARG A 101 8.99 -0.99 -12.52
N VAL A 102 9.24 -1.99 -11.67
CA VAL A 102 8.35 -2.27 -10.54
C VAL A 102 9.13 -2.18 -9.24
N GLY A 103 8.74 -1.22 -8.39
CA GLY A 103 9.42 -0.93 -7.13
C GLY A 103 8.48 -0.98 -5.94
N LEU A 104 9.06 -1.16 -4.74
CA LEU A 104 8.37 -1.11 -3.48
C LEU A 104 9.20 -0.35 -2.45
N ALA A 105 8.59 0.70 -1.88
CA ALA A 105 9.09 1.43 -0.73
C ALA A 105 8.30 1.05 0.53
N GLY A 106 8.98 0.87 1.65
CA GLY A 106 8.36 0.56 2.94
C GLY A 106 8.13 -0.93 3.19
N LYS A 107 7.04 -1.27 3.85
CA LYS A 107 6.75 -2.61 4.38
C LYS A 107 6.53 -3.64 3.27
N ARG A 108 7.48 -4.55 3.11
CA ARG A 108 7.35 -5.67 2.14
C ARG A 108 6.46 -6.78 2.68
N HIS A 109 6.85 -7.39 3.77
CA HIS A 109 6.19 -8.49 4.49
C HIS A 109 5.53 -9.53 3.56
N ILE A 110 6.29 -9.98 2.56
CA ILE A 110 5.92 -11.04 1.60
C ILE A 110 7.13 -11.92 1.31
N ARG A 111 6.89 -13.15 0.95
CA ARG A 111 7.92 -14.11 0.55
C ARG A 111 7.34 -15.20 -0.38
N PRO A 112 8.16 -15.93 -1.15
CA PRO A 112 9.60 -15.74 -1.28
C PRO A 112 9.93 -14.55 -2.22
N GLU A 113 11.14 -13.99 -2.08
CA GLU A 113 11.58 -12.87 -2.93
C GLU A 113 11.58 -13.23 -4.42
N LYS A 114 11.89 -14.47 -4.75
CA LYS A 114 11.85 -14.97 -6.14
C LYS A 114 10.48 -14.81 -6.81
N VAL A 115 9.39 -14.87 -6.05
CA VAL A 115 8.02 -14.64 -6.54
C VAL A 115 7.72 -13.16 -6.63
N PHE A 116 8.30 -12.36 -5.75
CA PHE A 116 8.04 -10.92 -5.64
C PHE A 116 9.33 -10.10 -5.73
N PRO A 117 10.02 -10.11 -6.89
CA PRO A 117 11.29 -9.41 -7.07
C PRO A 117 11.09 -7.90 -7.30
N PHE A 118 10.49 -7.21 -6.34
CA PHE A 118 10.39 -5.75 -6.37
C PHE A 118 11.77 -5.11 -6.27
N ALA A 119 12.03 -4.08 -7.06
CA ALA A 119 13.13 -3.18 -6.78
C ALA A 119 12.89 -2.51 -5.41
N LYS A 120 13.88 -2.60 -4.53
CA LYS A 120 13.81 -1.98 -3.21
C LYS A 120 14.03 -0.47 -3.35
N ILE A 121 13.09 0.32 -2.82
CA ILE A 121 13.18 1.78 -2.76
C ILE A 121 13.31 2.17 -1.29
N ASP A 122 14.35 2.91 -0.97
CA ASP A 122 14.63 3.38 0.40
C ASP A 122 13.76 4.59 0.78
N GLY A 123 13.93 5.10 2.00
CA GLY A 123 13.25 6.29 2.51
C GLY A 123 11.98 6.02 3.32
N PHE A 124 11.55 4.77 3.42
CA PHE A 124 10.38 4.36 4.20
C PHE A 124 10.71 3.19 5.11
N ASP A 125 10.14 3.19 6.32
CA ASP A 125 10.28 2.08 7.24
C ASP A 125 9.73 0.78 6.66
N GLN A 126 10.47 -0.31 6.89
CA GLN A 126 10.10 -1.64 6.41
C GLN A 126 9.47 -2.51 7.50
N SER A 127 9.58 -2.09 8.74
CA SER A 127 9.14 -2.85 9.90
C SER A 127 8.28 -2.01 10.83
N CYS A 128 7.04 -2.43 11.02
CA CYS A 128 6.13 -1.85 12.01
C CYS A 128 6.46 -2.22 13.47
N VAL A 129 7.41 -3.14 13.69
CA VAL A 129 7.86 -3.51 15.05
C VAL A 129 8.80 -2.46 15.64
N ARG A 130 9.45 -1.68 14.81
CA ARG A 130 10.25 -0.54 15.25
C ARG A 130 9.38 0.68 15.31
N SER A 131 9.54 1.49 16.36
CA SER A 131 8.90 2.80 16.42
C SER A 131 9.46 3.69 15.31
N PRO A 132 8.73 3.99 14.25
CA PRO A 132 9.19 4.93 13.26
C PRO A 132 9.20 6.32 13.88
N THR A 133 10.39 6.85 14.15
CA THR A 133 10.56 8.16 14.76
C THR A 133 10.99 9.22 13.77
N GLN A 134 11.31 8.79 12.55
CA GLN A 134 11.81 9.67 11.49
C GLN A 134 10.74 9.89 10.41
N PRO A 135 10.64 11.11 9.88
CA PRO A 135 9.80 11.38 8.72
C PRO A 135 10.24 10.54 7.51
N HIS A 136 9.29 10.17 6.68
CA HIS A 136 9.59 9.48 5.42
C HIS A 136 10.40 10.35 4.48
N GLU A 137 11.39 9.76 3.81
CA GLU A 137 12.22 10.42 2.81
C GLU A 137 11.65 10.22 1.41
N LEU A 138 11.14 11.27 0.80
CA LEU A 138 10.52 11.20 -0.53
C LEU A 138 11.53 11.25 -1.69
N GLY A 139 12.80 11.52 -1.43
CA GLY A 139 13.86 11.59 -2.45
C GLY A 139 13.95 10.31 -3.29
N PRO A 140 14.14 9.14 -2.68
CA PRO A 140 14.27 7.88 -3.41
C PRO A 140 13.03 7.53 -4.27
N ILE A 141 11.83 7.84 -3.79
CA ILE A 141 10.58 7.67 -4.57
C ILE A 141 10.60 8.56 -5.79
N ARG A 142 10.94 9.84 -5.64
CA ARG A 142 11.00 10.79 -6.76
C ARG A 142 12.00 10.36 -7.82
N GLU A 143 13.17 9.88 -7.41
CA GLU A 143 14.18 9.37 -8.34
C GLU A 143 13.69 8.09 -9.05
N PHE A 144 13.03 7.18 -8.34
CA PHE A 144 12.43 6.02 -8.99
C PHE A 144 11.36 6.43 -10.00
N MET A 145 10.49 7.37 -9.68
CA MET A 145 9.43 7.84 -10.59
C MET A 145 9.99 8.53 -11.83
N LYS A 146 11.01 9.37 -11.69
CA LYS A 146 11.69 10.02 -12.82
C LYS A 146 12.27 8.98 -13.78
N GLY A 147 12.95 7.96 -13.24
CA GLY A 147 13.54 6.87 -13.99
C GLY A 147 14.50 7.31 -15.08
N LYS A 148 14.64 6.49 -16.12
CA LYS A 148 15.39 6.77 -17.33
C LYS A 148 14.46 6.70 -18.54
N GLY A 149 14.22 7.84 -19.19
CA GLY A 149 13.36 7.91 -20.39
C GLY A 149 11.88 7.63 -20.10
N ASP A 150 11.17 7.15 -21.13
CA ASP A 150 9.71 6.96 -21.13
C ASP A 150 9.25 5.60 -20.60
N GLN A 151 10.15 4.85 -19.94
CA GLN A 151 9.79 3.54 -19.41
C GLN A 151 8.76 3.68 -18.29
N PRO A 152 7.58 3.06 -18.40
CA PRO A 152 6.55 3.16 -17.39
C PRO A 152 6.96 2.50 -16.08
N PHE A 153 6.35 2.93 -14.99
CA PHE A 153 6.61 2.34 -13.67
C PHE A 153 5.33 1.89 -12.97
N CYS A 154 5.49 0.91 -12.08
CA CYS A 154 4.56 0.60 -11.02
C CYS A 154 5.30 0.71 -9.69
N LEU A 155 4.92 1.68 -8.88
CA LEU A 155 5.49 1.93 -7.56
C LEU A 155 4.49 1.60 -6.48
N VAL A 156 4.87 0.72 -5.56
CA VAL A 156 4.14 0.46 -4.33
C VAL A 156 4.79 1.25 -3.20
N VAL A 157 4.04 2.11 -2.55
CA VAL A 157 4.41 2.78 -1.30
C VAL A 157 3.61 2.14 -0.18
N ALA A 158 4.23 1.24 0.54
CA ALA A 158 3.61 0.45 1.58
C ALA A 158 4.01 1.01 2.95
N LEU A 159 3.16 1.86 3.50
CA LEU A 159 3.35 2.48 4.81
C LEU A 159 3.33 1.41 5.91
N THR A 160 3.92 1.74 7.04
CA THR A 160 3.76 0.98 8.29
C THR A 160 2.65 1.54 9.15
N GLU A 161 2.19 2.74 8.88
CA GLU A 161 1.10 3.40 9.58
C GLU A 161 -0.26 3.05 8.95
N PRO A 162 -1.31 3.02 9.75
CA PRO A 162 -1.42 3.25 11.19
C PRO A 162 -1.28 1.99 12.07
N HIS A 163 -0.48 1.00 11.67
CA HIS A 163 -0.19 -0.18 12.49
C HIS A 163 0.47 0.20 13.83
N VAL A 164 0.28 -0.62 14.85
CA VAL A 164 0.99 -0.48 16.14
C VAL A 164 2.51 -0.58 15.98
N PRO A 165 3.33 0.09 16.79
CA PRO A 165 2.99 1.06 17.84
C PRO A 165 2.60 2.43 17.25
N TRP A 166 1.59 3.06 17.82
CA TRP A 166 1.07 4.37 17.37
C TRP A 166 1.92 5.53 17.90
N VAL A 167 3.08 5.71 17.34
CA VAL A 167 4.10 6.66 17.82
C VAL A 167 4.33 7.85 16.88
N MET A 168 3.67 7.84 15.72
CA MET A 168 3.77 8.90 14.73
C MET A 168 2.59 9.86 14.83
N GLY A 169 2.86 11.12 14.46
CA GLY A 169 1.86 12.16 14.42
C GLY A 169 1.88 13.07 15.65
N ASP A 170 0.96 14.02 15.67
CA ASP A 170 0.82 15.02 16.71
C ASP A 170 -0.41 14.73 17.57
N ALA A 171 -0.22 14.04 18.69
CA ALA A 171 -1.28 13.65 19.60
C ALA A 171 -2.08 14.84 20.16
N SER A 172 -1.50 16.05 20.20
CA SER A 172 -2.19 17.24 20.69
C SER A 172 -3.41 17.62 19.83
N LYS A 173 -3.40 17.23 18.56
CA LYS A 173 -4.51 17.46 17.63
C LYS A 173 -5.70 16.50 17.86
N TYR A 174 -5.48 15.44 18.63
CA TYR A 174 -6.43 14.35 18.85
C TYR A 174 -6.63 14.07 20.36
N PRO A 175 -7.14 15.05 21.13
CA PRO A 175 -7.32 14.85 22.57
C PRO A 175 -8.35 13.74 22.84
N PRO A 176 -8.06 12.79 23.74
CA PRO A 176 -8.89 11.60 23.96
C PRO A 176 -10.38 11.88 24.16
N LYS A 177 -10.70 12.92 24.93
CA LYS A 177 -12.10 13.35 25.20
C LYS A 177 -12.91 13.74 23.95
N LYS A 178 -12.26 14.00 22.82
CA LYS A 178 -12.93 14.37 21.55
C LYS A 178 -13.02 13.22 20.57
N LEU A 179 -12.39 12.08 20.87
CA LEU A 179 -12.43 10.92 19.98
C LEU A 179 -13.80 10.26 20.03
N LYS A 180 -14.23 9.78 18.87
CA LYS A 180 -15.43 8.96 18.70
C LYS A 180 -14.99 7.53 18.59
N LEU A 181 -15.34 6.70 19.56
CA LEU A 181 -15.03 5.27 19.52
C LEU A 181 -15.91 4.58 18.48
N PRO A 182 -15.35 3.71 17.64
CA PRO A 182 -16.15 2.87 16.76
C PRO A 182 -16.99 1.88 17.58
N PRO A 183 -18.13 1.39 17.04
CA PRO A 183 -19.09 0.57 17.78
C PRO A 183 -18.53 -0.73 18.38
N ASN A 184 -17.41 -1.19 17.83
CA ASN A 184 -16.73 -2.43 18.24
C ASN A 184 -15.66 -2.22 19.32
N ILE A 185 -15.44 -0.99 19.77
CA ILE A 185 -14.48 -0.64 20.84
C ILE A 185 -15.28 -0.24 22.09
N ALA A 186 -14.96 -0.88 23.21
CA ALA A 186 -15.55 -0.52 24.49
C ALA A 186 -14.93 0.81 24.99
N ASP A 187 -15.80 1.68 25.51
CA ASP A 187 -15.37 2.90 26.22
C ASP A 187 -14.99 2.51 27.66
N THR A 188 -13.72 2.28 27.86
CA THR A 188 -13.14 1.90 29.16
C THR A 188 -12.17 2.98 29.61
N PRO A 189 -12.04 3.19 30.94
CA PRO A 189 -11.11 4.16 31.52
C PRO A 189 -9.66 3.90 31.12
#